data_af71925cc52a545597b2b1ccb5854fb3
#
_entry.id   af71925cc52a545597b2b1ccb5854fb3
#
_cell.length_a   1.000
_cell.length_b   1.000
_cell.length_c   1.000
_cell.angle_alpha   90.00
_cell.angle_beta   90.00
_cell.angle_gamma   90.00
#
_symmetry.space_group_name_H-M   'P 1'
#
loop_
_entity.id
_entity.type
_entity.pdbx_description
1 polymer ?
#
loop_
_entity_poly.entity_id
_entity_poly.type
_entity_poly.pdbx_seq_one_letter_code
_entity_poly.pdbx_strand_id
1 'polypeptide(L)'
;MLDTQFVSIMGGPYLLAHGLGKPVSDALTTVEFPEPGTYHLSVYTSNWTSPWKKGYSPGVFQLSVNGEVLSPIFGTHEGTWDWEYGGTVDVTSTTVQLALKDLTGFEGRCGFLYFSTEKQEVLPLDPREIFSLYREAKQPPLASYSFDFVVVGGGIAGMCAALCAARQGLRTALIQDREVFGGNNSSEVRVWLGGLTNLKPFEGVGNIVGEFEQERIGHYGAENQADLYEDARKRSILEQEENLSVFSSAILMESCVDGSAIASVLAWQYRSDALLRFEAPLFCDCTGDGALGSMSGADFEVTTNGHMGMTNIWYVEKTDSKVDFPSCPWAVDLKEVEFPGRAEVKDVYDNQREMSLGCWFWESGCELDPIVYAEYARDLNFRAMYGAWDCLKNHDHDYPNHRLGFAAYIGGKRESRRLLGDVILTKAEVMADRPYKDGCIPSTWNFDVHYPDRRFYAAFHEGDGFLTKDYRERYRTPYFIPYRCLYSRNISNLFMAGRDISVTHDALGAARVMRTCGMMGEVVGYAASMCKTLGVSPRQLYEKHLVKLLSKLQALENREVPKPNVEVQMHNDQ
;
A
#
# COMPACT_ATOMS: atom_id res chain seq x y z
N MET A 1 9.00 -9.28 8.87
CA MET A 1 8.86 -8.26 7.80
C MET A 1 8.62 -6.91 8.45
N LEU A 2 8.93 -5.80 7.79
CA LEU A 2 8.65 -4.46 8.30
C LEU A 2 7.39 -3.92 7.62
N ASP A 3 6.38 -3.59 8.42
CA ASP A 3 5.12 -3.02 7.94
C ASP A 3 5.11 -1.50 8.13
N THR A 4 4.91 -0.77 7.05
CA THR A 4 4.89 0.69 7.00
C THR A 4 3.52 1.28 6.66
N GLN A 5 2.51 0.42 6.41
CA GLN A 5 1.19 0.87 5.96
C GLN A 5 0.39 1.64 7.02
N PHE A 6 0.65 1.37 8.29
CA PHE A 6 -0.21 1.83 9.38
C PHE A 6 0.47 2.81 10.32
N VAL A 7 1.46 3.55 9.83
CA VAL A 7 2.22 4.53 10.62
C VAL A 7 1.32 5.58 11.27
N SER A 8 0.25 5.99 10.60
CA SER A 8 -0.74 6.92 11.17
C SER A 8 -1.53 6.35 12.36
N ILE A 9 -1.53 5.01 12.53
CA ILE A 9 -2.17 4.30 13.64
C ILE A 9 -1.13 3.96 14.71
N MET A 10 0.12 3.74 14.30
CA MET A 10 1.18 3.17 15.11
C MET A 10 2.21 4.17 15.63
N GLY A 11 2.31 5.35 15.00
CA GLY A 11 3.39 6.30 15.25
C GLY A 11 4.74 5.91 14.61
N GLY A 12 4.83 4.77 13.96
CA GLY A 12 6.03 4.27 13.29
C GLY A 12 5.77 2.94 12.59
N PRO A 13 6.75 2.40 11.83
CA PRO A 13 6.68 1.07 11.28
C PRO A 13 6.79 0.02 12.39
N TYR A 14 6.32 -1.19 12.15
CA TYR A 14 6.46 -2.29 13.10
C TYR A 14 6.94 -3.58 12.43
N LEU A 15 7.52 -4.46 13.21
CA LEU A 15 7.92 -5.78 12.77
C LEU A 15 6.74 -6.74 12.84
N LEU A 16 6.54 -7.50 11.75
CA LEU A 16 5.50 -8.51 11.59
C LEU A 16 6.14 -9.88 11.37
N ALA A 17 5.83 -10.85 12.23
CA ALA A 17 6.26 -12.24 12.10
C ALA A 17 5.29 -13.01 11.19
N HIS A 18 5.45 -12.81 9.87
CA HIS A 18 4.56 -13.37 8.84
C HIS A 18 5.05 -14.75 8.37
N GLY A 19 4.83 -15.77 9.20
CA GLY A 19 5.35 -17.13 9.00
C GLY A 19 4.37 -18.13 8.42
N LEU A 20 3.12 -17.74 8.15
CA LEU A 20 2.07 -18.60 7.61
C LEU A 20 1.89 -19.91 8.42
N GLY A 21 1.90 -19.77 9.75
CA GLY A 21 1.74 -20.85 10.69
C GLY A 21 3.04 -21.61 11.04
N LYS A 22 4.19 -21.05 10.69
CA LYS A 22 5.51 -21.56 11.09
C LYS A 22 6.35 -20.42 11.64
N PRO A 23 7.00 -20.60 12.80
CA PRO A 23 7.89 -19.57 13.34
C PRO A 23 8.93 -19.12 12.31
N VAL A 24 9.12 -17.79 12.23
CA VAL A 24 10.16 -17.19 11.37
C VAL A 24 11.48 -17.07 12.11
N SER A 25 12.56 -16.78 11.37
CA SER A 25 13.87 -16.50 11.95
C SER A 25 13.83 -15.28 12.86
N ASP A 26 14.65 -15.28 13.90
CA ASP A 26 14.75 -14.18 14.86
C ASP A 26 15.11 -12.86 14.15
N ALA A 27 14.44 -11.77 14.55
CA ALA A 27 14.81 -10.44 14.11
C ALA A 27 15.87 -9.87 15.07
N LEU A 28 17.06 -9.65 14.53
CA LEU A 28 18.25 -9.27 15.29
C LEU A 28 18.62 -7.80 15.08
N THR A 29 19.00 -7.12 16.17
CA THR A 29 19.58 -5.78 16.11
C THR A 29 20.61 -5.59 17.22
N THR A 30 21.50 -4.62 17.05
CA THR A 30 22.41 -4.16 18.10
C THR A 30 22.07 -2.73 18.45
N VAL A 31 21.93 -2.45 19.71
CA VAL A 31 21.58 -1.12 20.24
C VAL A 31 22.61 -0.65 21.27
N GLU A 32 22.78 0.66 21.37
CA GLU A 32 23.64 1.27 22.38
C GLU A 32 22.77 1.79 23.54
N PHE A 33 23.09 1.35 24.74
CA PHE A 33 22.52 1.86 25.99
C PHE A 33 23.41 2.98 26.55
N PRO A 34 22.84 3.98 27.24
CA PRO A 34 23.62 5.07 27.80
C PRO A 34 24.67 4.58 28.80
N GLU A 35 24.32 3.60 29.64
CA GLU A 35 25.19 3.00 30.66
C GLU A 35 24.73 1.58 30.99
N PRO A 36 25.61 0.72 31.52
CA PRO A 36 25.21 -0.54 32.13
C PRO A 36 24.32 -0.29 33.36
N GLY A 37 23.31 -1.15 33.56
CA GLY A 37 22.38 -1.02 34.67
C GLY A 37 21.14 -1.89 34.53
N THR A 38 20.22 -1.78 35.47
CA THR A 38 18.92 -2.43 35.41
C THR A 38 17.91 -1.50 34.76
N TYR A 39 17.26 -1.98 33.70
CA TYR A 39 16.25 -1.24 32.96
C TYR A 39 14.89 -1.92 33.05
N HIS A 40 13.84 -1.13 33.16
CA HIS A 40 12.45 -1.57 32.98
C HIS A 40 12.15 -1.63 31.47
N LEU A 41 11.61 -2.76 31.03
CA LEU A 41 11.22 -2.99 29.63
C LEU A 41 9.71 -2.85 29.49
N SER A 42 9.27 -2.11 28.47
CA SER A 42 7.91 -2.14 27.94
C SER A 42 7.94 -2.37 26.43
N VAL A 43 7.03 -3.20 25.94
CA VAL A 43 6.93 -3.59 24.53
C VAL A 43 5.60 -3.12 23.97
N TYR A 44 5.62 -2.28 22.93
CA TYR A 44 4.43 -1.85 22.21
C TYR A 44 4.04 -2.91 21.20
N THR A 45 2.93 -3.59 21.42
CA THR A 45 2.53 -4.78 20.68
C THR A 45 1.01 -4.86 20.53
N SER A 46 0.51 -5.82 19.77
CA SER A 46 -0.91 -6.04 19.56
C SER A 46 -1.23 -7.52 19.50
N ASN A 47 -2.25 -7.95 20.23
CA ASN A 47 -2.92 -9.22 19.98
C ASN A 47 -3.97 -9.02 18.90
N TRP A 48 -3.56 -9.18 17.64
CA TRP A 48 -4.32 -8.80 16.46
C TRP A 48 -5.67 -9.53 16.28
N THR A 49 -5.89 -10.67 16.96
CA THR A 49 -7.18 -11.41 16.90
C THR A 49 -8.15 -11.01 17.99
N SER A 50 -7.71 -10.26 18.99
CA SER A 50 -8.51 -9.91 20.16
C SER A 50 -9.81 -9.14 19.86
N PRO A 51 -9.94 -8.32 18.80
CA PRO A 51 -11.20 -7.69 18.43
C PRO A 51 -12.34 -8.68 18.13
N TRP A 52 -11.99 -9.91 17.72
CA TRP A 52 -12.98 -10.94 17.37
C TRP A 52 -13.01 -12.14 18.29
N LYS A 53 -11.86 -12.54 18.85
CA LYS A 53 -11.71 -13.80 19.61
C LYS A 53 -10.90 -13.59 20.88
N LYS A 54 -11.59 -13.42 21.98
CA LYS A 54 -10.97 -13.34 23.31
C LYS A 54 -10.39 -14.69 23.73
N GLY A 55 -9.33 -14.64 24.51
CA GLY A 55 -8.65 -15.82 25.04
C GLY A 55 -7.72 -16.54 24.07
N TYR A 56 -7.49 -15.98 22.88
CA TYR A 56 -6.51 -16.46 21.91
C TYR A 56 -5.48 -15.39 21.61
N SER A 57 -4.23 -15.80 21.47
CA SER A 57 -3.11 -14.93 21.14
C SER A 57 -2.20 -15.66 20.13
N PRO A 58 -2.58 -15.73 18.85
CA PRO A 58 -1.84 -16.52 17.86
C PRO A 58 -0.46 -15.92 17.54
N GLY A 59 -0.30 -14.59 17.62
CA GLY A 59 0.93 -13.88 17.23
C GLY A 59 1.84 -13.58 18.42
N VAL A 60 2.21 -14.58 19.21
CA VAL A 60 3.07 -14.38 20.39
C VAL A 60 4.56 -14.50 20.07
N PHE A 61 5.36 -13.73 20.81
CA PHE A 61 6.81 -13.71 20.67
C PHE A 61 7.52 -13.44 22.00
N GLN A 62 8.83 -13.67 22.04
CA GLN A 62 9.70 -13.33 23.18
C GLN A 62 10.82 -12.39 22.73
N LEU A 63 11.39 -11.65 23.69
CA LEU A 63 12.60 -10.88 23.50
C LEU A 63 13.79 -11.64 24.09
N SER A 64 14.93 -11.61 23.43
CA SER A 64 16.21 -11.99 24.02
C SER A 64 17.17 -10.82 24.08
N VAL A 65 18.01 -10.82 25.10
CA VAL A 65 19.05 -9.81 25.36
C VAL A 65 20.38 -10.52 25.46
N ASN A 66 21.34 -10.21 24.60
CA ASN A 66 22.66 -10.87 24.51
C ASN A 66 22.57 -12.41 24.45
N GLY A 67 21.53 -12.93 23.76
CA GLY A 67 21.28 -14.37 23.61
C GLY A 67 20.51 -15.03 24.75
N GLU A 68 20.24 -14.33 25.84
CA GLU A 68 19.37 -14.80 26.93
C GLU A 68 17.91 -14.45 26.63
N VAL A 69 17.04 -15.47 26.54
CA VAL A 69 15.61 -15.29 26.27
C VAL A 69 14.90 -14.88 27.56
N LEU A 70 14.21 -13.75 27.52
CA LEU A 70 13.42 -13.27 28.66
C LEU A 70 12.16 -14.13 28.85
N SER A 71 11.74 -14.30 30.11
CA SER A 71 10.56 -15.10 30.46
C SER A 71 9.22 -14.56 29.91
N PRO A 72 8.98 -13.24 29.83
CA PRO A 72 7.71 -12.71 29.35
C PRO A 72 7.43 -13.09 27.90
N ILE A 73 6.16 -13.41 27.63
CA ILE A 73 5.61 -13.63 26.30
C ILE A 73 4.75 -12.41 25.97
N PHE A 74 4.99 -11.81 24.81
CA PHE A 74 4.35 -10.59 24.33
C PHE A 74 3.30 -10.89 23.26
N GLY A 75 2.40 -9.92 23.02
CA GLY A 75 1.27 -10.07 22.11
C GLY A 75 0.10 -10.84 22.72
N THR A 76 -0.07 -10.76 24.04
CA THR A 76 -1.05 -11.56 24.80
C THR A 76 -2.22 -10.77 25.35
N HIS A 77 -2.13 -9.43 25.46
CA HIS A 77 -3.19 -8.62 26.05
C HIS A 77 -4.46 -8.59 25.17
N GLU A 78 -5.60 -8.39 25.80
CA GLU A 78 -6.85 -8.15 25.08
C GLU A 78 -6.95 -6.67 24.69
N GLY A 79 -7.20 -6.39 23.44
CA GLY A 79 -7.34 -5.04 22.89
C GLY A 79 -6.52 -4.82 21.62
N THR A 80 -6.45 -3.58 21.19
CA THR A 80 -5.61 -3.15 20.07
C THR A 80 -4.16 -2.95 20.53
N TRP A 81 -3.41 -2.09 19.90
CA TRP A 81 -2.05 -1.77 20.27
C TRP A 81 -1.94 -1.16 21.67
N ASP A 82 -1.05 -1.72 22.50
CA ASP A 82 -0.79 -1.26 23.86
C ASP A 82 0.62 -1.65 24.31
N TRP A 83 1.06 -1.13 25.45
CA TRP A 83 2.32 -1.44 26.08
C TRP A 83 2.20 -2.61 27.05
N GLU A 84 2.91 -3.70 26.75
CA GLU A 84 3.07 -4.83 27.67
C GLU A 84 4.35 -4.68 28.48
N TYR A 85 4.25 -4.70 29.82
CA TYR A 85 5.41 -4.63 30.70
C TYR A 85 6.19 -5.94 30.72
N GLY A 86 7.47 -5.91 30.34
CA GLY A 86 8.35 -7.07 30.22
C GLY A 86 9.24 -7.33 31.45
N GLY A 87 9.04 -6.61 32.57
CA GLY A 87 9.89 -6.76 33.73
C GLY A 87 11.17 -5.92 33.69
N THR A 88 12.18 -6.34 34.43
CA THR A 88 13.49 -5.71 34.48
C THR A 88 14.52 -6.52 33.68
N VAL A 89 15.45 -5.81 33.07
CA VAL A 89 16.54 -6.36 32.25
C VAL A 89 17.88 -5.80 32.77
N ASP A 90 18.81 -6.66 33.11
CA ASP A 90 20.16 -6.26 33.52
C ASP A 90 21.05 -6.15 32.28
N VAL A 91 21.46 -4.93 31.99
CA VAL A 91 22.37 -4.58 30.89
C VAL A 91 23.78 -4.47 31.46
N THR A 92 24.67 -5.37 31.04
CA THR A 92 26.05 -5.46 31.56
C THR A 92 27.08 -4.71 30.73
N SER A 93 26.72 -4.29 29.52
CA SER A 93 27.55 -3.46 28.61
C SER A 93 26.67 -2.45 27.88
N THR A 94 27.27 -1.38 27.40
CA THR A 94 26.53 -0.37 26.59
C THR A 94 26.07 -0.91 25.25
N THR A 95 26.84 -1.80 24.62
CA THR A 95 26.46 -2.44 23.36
C THR A 95 25.71 -3.73 23.65
N VAL A 96 24.45 -3.82 23.22
CA VAL A 96 23.53 -4.91 23.52
C VAL A 96 22.91 -5.46 22.24
N GLN A 97 22.96 -6.78 22.08
CA GLN A 97 22.22 -7.48 21.03
C GLN A 97 20.80 -7.79 21.52
N LEU A 98 19.82 -7.36 20.74
CA LEU A 98 18.41 -7.68 20.95
C LEU A 98 17.92 -8.63 19.85
N ALA A 99 17.06 -9.58 20.22
CA ALA A 99 16.40 -10.46 19.25
C ALA A 99 14.92 -10.63 19.59
N LEU A 100 14.04 -10.48 18.60
CA LEU A 100 12.64 -10.88 18.71
C LEU A 100 12.50 -12.29 18.18
N LYS A 101 12.04 -13.19 19.03
CA LYS A 101 11.84 -14.60 18.73
C LYS A 101 10.36 -14.90 18.53
N ASP A 102 9.99 -15.17 17.30
CA ASP A 102 8.64 -15.61 16.95
C ASP A 102 8.38 -17.04 17.49
N LEU A 103 7.21 -17.25 18.08
CA LEU A 103 6.85 -18.56 18.66
C LEU A 103 5.86 -19.35 17.80
N THR A 104 5.19 -18.71 16.83
CA THR A 104 4.02 -19.30 16.17
C THR A 104 4.00 -19.15 14.65
N GLY A 105 4.51 -18.06 14.11
CA GLY A 105 4.39 -17.69 12.71
C GLY A 105 3.02 -17.12 12.32
N PHE A 106 2.22 -16.70 13.31
CA PHE A 106 0.90 -16.13 13.11
C PHE A 106 0.85 -14.65 13.46
N GLU A 107 1.58 -13.82 12.69
CA GLU A 107 1.47 -12.37 12.68
C GLU A 107 1.85 -11.69 14.01
N GLY A 108 2.82 -12.21 14.74
CA GLY A 108 3.38 -11.52 15.91
C GLY A 108 3.86 -10.12 15.55
N ARG A 109 3.56 -9.10 16.40
CA ARG A 109 3.77 -7.68 16.09
C ARG A 109 4.54 -6.97 17.19
N CYS A 110 5.63 -6.31 16.82
CA CYS A 110 6.40 -5.46 17.71
C CYS A 110 6.60 -4.08 17.07
N GLY A 111 6.01 -3.05 17.67
CA GLY A 111 6.15 -1.66 17.26
C GLY A 111 7.39 -1.03 17.85
N PHE A 112 7.44 -0.93 19.17
CA PHE A 112 8.53 -0.30 19.90
C PHE A 112 8.98 -1.12 21.10
N LEU A 113 10.26 -1.01 21.44
CA LEU A 113 10.84 -1.45 22.68
C LEU A 113 11.27 -0.20 23.47
N TYR A 114 10.73 -0.04 24.68
CA TYR A 114 11.06 1.09 25.55
C TYR A 114 11.80 0.59 26.79
N PHE A 115 13.00 1.08 27.00
CA PHE A 115 13.85 0.79 28.15
C PHE A 115 14.04 2.05 28.98
N SER A 116 13.80 1.97 30.28
CA SER A 116 13.93 3.09 31.22
C SER A 116 14.55 2.62 32.53
N THR A 117 15.37 3.45 33.16
CA THR A 117 15.91 3.18 34.51
C THR A 117 14.86 3.30 35.60
N GLU A 118 13.75 4.00 35.32
CA GLU A 118 12.60 4.10 36.20
C GLU A 118 11.37 3.47 35.56
N LYS A 119 10.58 2.73 36.33
CA LYS A 119 9.33 2.16 35.85
C LYS A 119 8.35 3.29 35.51
N GLN A 120 7.96 3.37 34.22
CA GLN A 120 6.90 4.27 33.78
C GLN A 120 5.55 3.62 34.04
N GLU A 121 4.64 4.32 34.73
CA GLU A 121 3.29 3.82 35.01
C GLU A 121 2.37 3.99 33.79
N VAL A 122 2.58 5.04 32.99
CA VAL A 122 1.78 5.34 31.80
C VAL A 122 2.72 5.76 30.67
N LEU A 123 2.62 5.04 29.55
CA LEU A 123 3.27 5.39 28.29
C LEU A 123 2.22 5.87 27.27
N PRO A 124 2.59 6.73 26.31
CA PRO A 124 1.63 7.27 25.35
C PRO A 124 1.05 6.18 24.45
N LEU A 125 -0.21 6.34 24.04
CA LEU A 125 -0.91 5.51 23.07
C LEU A 125 -1.21 6.28 21.77
N ASP A 126 -1.20 7.63 21.82
CA ASP A 126 -1.36 8.44 20.60
C ASP A 126 -0.12 8.29 19.70
N PRO A 127 -0.29 7.96 18.41
CA PRO A 127 0.82 7.75 17.49
C PRO A 127 1.80 8.93 17.40
N ARG A 128 1.32 10.15 17.52
CA ARG A 128 2.17 11.36 17.48
C ARG A 128 3.01 11.50 18.74
N GLU A 129 2.42 11.17 19.89
CA GLU A 129 3.14 11.20 21.18
C GLU A 129 4.19 10.09 21.23
N ILE A 130 3.88 8.88 20.71
CA ILE A 130 4.86 7.78 20.58
C ILE A 130 6.04 8.22 19.70
N PHE A 131 5.75 8.84 18.54
CA PHE A 131 6.80 9.34 17.66
C PHE A 131 7.61 10.48 18.29
N SER A 132 6.96 11.36 19.07
CA SER A 132 7.65 12.40 19.81
C SER A 132 8.59 11.83 20.87
N LEU A 133 8.12 10.83 21.64
CA LEU A 133 8.95 10.11 22.60
C LEU A 133 10.18 9.47 21.94
N TYR A 134 9.97 8.83 20.79
CA TYR A 134 11.07 8.27 19.99
C TYR A 134 12.09 9.34 19.58
N ARG A 135 11.62 10.48 19.05
CA ARG A 135 12.49 11.59 18.61
C ARG A 135 13.30 12.19 19.77
N GLU A 136 12.69 12.34 20.94
CA GLU A 136 13.37 12.83 22.15
C GLU A 136 14.47 11.87 22.61
N ALA A 137 14.18 10.57 22.61
CA ALA A 137 15.12 9.54 23.05
C ALA A 137 16.27 9.31 22.07
N LYS A 138 16.00 9.29 20.76
CA LYS A 138 16.98 8.93 19.72
C LYS A 138 17.66 10.13 19.07
N GLN A 139 17.01 11.30 19.05
CA GLN A 139 17.51 12.52 18.40
C GLN A 139 18.05 12.27 16.98
N PRO A 140 17.22 11.66 16.08
CA PRO A 140 17.67 11.31 14.74
C PRO A 140 18.18 12.55 13.99
N PRO A 141 19.29 12.43 13.23
CA PRO A 141 19.84 13.58 12.50
C PRO A 141 18.86 14.09 11.46
N LEU A 142 18.80 15.42 11.30
CA LEU A 142 17.98 16.09 10.29
C LEU A 142 18.83 16.51 9.10
N ALA A 143 18.51 16.00 7.91
CA ALA A 143 19.04 16.48 6.64
C ALA A 143 17.97 17.28 5.88
N SER A 144 18.38 18.35 5.20
CA SER A 144 17.48 19.18 4.40
C SER A 144 17.90 19.20 2.94
N TYR A 145 16.93 19.08 2.05
CA TYR A 145 17.10 19.03 0.61
C TYR A 145 16.18 20.02 -0.10
N SER A 146 16.64 20.56 -1.22
CA SER A 146 15.86 21.43 -2.08
C SER A 146 15.78 20.87 -3.50
N PHE A 147 14.57 20.73 -4.01
CA PHE A 147 14.26 20.22 -5.34
C PHE A 147 13.36 21.20 -6.11
N ASP A 148 13.15 20.92 -7.38
CA ASP A 148 12.16 21.63 -8.20
C ASP A 148 10.78 20.98 -8.10
N PHE A 149 10.77 19.67 -7.83
CA PHE A 149 9.57 18.88 -7.72
C PHE A 149 9.76 17.71 -6.72
N VAL A 150 8.81 17.53 -5.82
CA VAL A 150 8.81 16.43 -4.84
C VAL A 150 7.57 15.55 -5.07
N VAL A 151 7.80 14.28 -5.33
CA VAL A 151 6.76 13.26 -5.52
C VAL A 151 6.76 12.34 -4.29
N VAL A 152 5.61 12.20 -3.65
CA VAL A 152 5.41 11.30 -2.50
C VAL A 152 4.58 10.10 -2.92
N GLY A 153 5.13 8.90 -2.74
CA GLY A 153 4.55 7.62 -3.14
C GLY A 153 5.19 7.04 -4.40
N GLY A 154 5.88 5.91 -4.25
CA GLY A 154 6.61 5.19 -5.31
C GLY A 154 5.80 4.09 -5.99
N GLY A 155 4.46 4.22 -6.06
CA GLY A 155 3.62 3.41 -6.93
C GLY A 155 3.83 3.76 -8.41
N ILE A 156 3.19 3.04 -9.34
CA ILE A 156 3.34 3.28 -10.78
C ILE A 156 3.09 4.75 -11.16
N ALA A 157 2.10 5.40 -10.56
CA ALA A 157 1.83 6.83 -10.80
C ALA A 157 3.02 7.71 -10.41
N GLY A 158 3.57 7.53 -9.21
CA GLY A 158 4.67 8.34 -8.70
C GLY A 158 5.99 8.07 -9.41
N MET A 159 6.27 6.81 -9.75
CA MET A 159 7.43 6.45 -10.56
C MET A 159 7.39 7.16 -11.92
N CYS A 160 6.23 7.13 -12.60
CA CYS A 160 6.06 7.80 -13.89
C CYS A 160 6.11 9.33 -13.76
N ALA A 161 5.54 9.92 -12.70
CA ALA A 161 5.59 11.36 -12.46
C ALA A 161 7.02 11.85 -12.21
N ALA A 162 7.75 11.16 -11.33
CA ALA A 162 9.11 11.53 -10.97
C ALA A 162 10.08 11.36 -12.15
N LEU A 163 10.02 10.22 -12.83
CA LEU A 163 10.89 9.93 -13.98
C LEU A 163 10.60 10.89 -15.13
N CYS A 164 9.33 11.16 -15.42
CA CYS A 164 8.95 12.13 -16.45
C CYS A 164 9.48 13.53 -16.14
N ALA A 165 9.26 14.02 -14.92
CA ALA A 165 9.71 15.34 -14.49
C ALA A 165 11.24 15.47 -14.56
N ALA A 166 11.98 14.47 -14.08
CA ALA A 166 13.44 14.43 -14.14
C ALA A 166 13.95 14.48 -15.59
N ARG A 167 13.37 13.69 -16.50
CA ARG A 167 13.69 13.71 -17.93
C ARG A 167 13.32 15.02 -18.64
N GLN A 168 12.43 15.79 -18.06
CA GLN A 168 12.15 17.16 -18.51
C GLN A 168 13.08 18.20 -17.87
N GLY A 169 14.12 17.77 -17.13
CA GLY A 169 15.16 18.61 -16.57
C GLY A 169 14.86 19.20 -15.19
N LEU A 170 13.85 18.68 -14.46
CA LEU A 170 13.61 19.10 -13.09
C LEU A 170 14.48 18.27 -12.13
N ARG A 171 15.10 18.94 -11.16
CA ARG A 171 15.66 18.23 -10.01
C ARG A 171 14.49 17.69 -9.18
N THR A 172 14.31 16.39 -9.21
CA THR A 172 13.13 15.72 -8.68
C THR A 172 13.50 14.79 -7.53
N ALA A 173 12.70 14.80 -6.46
CA ALA A 173 12.76 13.78 -5.40
C ALA A 173 11.56 12.84 -5.52
N LEU A 174 11.82 11.54 -5.36
CA LEU A 174 10.80 10.51 -5.17
C LEU A 174 10.94 9.92 -3.79
N ILE A 175 9.91 10.10 -2.96
CA ILE A 175 9.85 9.60 -1.58
C ILE A 175 8.96 8.36 -1.55
N GLN A 176 9.48 7.24 -1.04
CA GLN A 176 8.77 5.97 -0.94
C GLN A 176 8.91 5.39 0.47
N ASP A 177 7.79 5.03 1.08
CA ASP A 177 7.71 4.45 2.43
C ASP A 177 8.30 3.04 2.53
N ARG A 178 8.30 2.28 1.45
CA ARG A 178 8.81 0.91 1.37
C ARG A 178 10.15 0.83 0.62
N GLU A 179 10.78 -0.33 0.68
CA GLU A 179 12.02 -0.59 -0.06
C GLU A 179 11.77 -0.88 -1.53
N VAL A 180 10.58 -1.40 -1.87
CA VAL A 180 10.21 -1.73 -3.25
C VAL A 180 9.32 -0.66 -3.86
N PHE A 181 9.42 -0.53 -5.18
CA PHE A 181 8.64 0.40 -6.00
C PHE A 181 7.54 -0.35 -6.78
N GLY A 182 6.55 0.41 -7.29
CA GLY A 182 5.45 -0.14 -8.07
C GLY A 182 4.10 -0.17 -7.35
N GLY A 183 4.08 0.05 -6.03
CA GLY A 183 2.84 0.02 -5.25
C GLY A 183 2.18 -1.35 -5.28
N ASN A 184 0.95 -1.45 -5.81
CA ASN A 184 0.28 -2.74 -5.97
C ASN A 184 0.97 -3.64 -7.02
N ASN A 185 1.72 -3.07 -7.97
CA ASN A 185 2.58 -3.81 -8.90
C ASN A 185 3.99 -4.01 -8.32
N SER A 186 4.08 -4.73 -7.23
CA SER A 186 5.32 -5.07 -6.53
C SER A 186 5.29 -6.51 -6.04
N SER A 187 6.45 -7.07 -5.69
CA SER A 187 6.56 -8.41 -5.11
C SER A 187 5.81 -8.56 -3.78
N GLU A 188 5.50 -7.45 -3.10
CA GLU A 188 4.79 -7.45 -1.82
C GLU A 188 3.26 -7.56 -1.96
N VAL A 189 2.68 -7.09 -3.09
CA VAL A 189 1.21 -7.07 -3.31
C VAL A 189 0.80 -7.96 -4.46
N ARG A 190 1.60 -8.04 -5.52
CA ARG A 190 1.49 -8.95 -6.66
C ARG A 190 0.24 -8.77 -7.53
N VAL A 191 -0.02 -7.53 -7.96
CA VAL A 191 -1.06 -7.22 -8.95
C VAL A 191 -0.40 -6.75 -10.24
N TRP A 192 -0.74 -7.37 -11.39
CA TRP A 192 -0.20 -6.97 -12.70
C TRP A 192 -0.80 -5.66 -13.21
N LEU A 193 -0.13 -5.04 -14.20
CA LEU A 193 -0.58 -3.78 -14.78
C LEU A 193 -1.80 -4.00 -15.68
N GLY A 194 -2.95 -3.40 -15.33
CA GLY A 194 -4.17 -3.39 -16.13
C GLY A 194 -4.34 -2.08 -16.90
N GLY A 195 -5.17 -2.10 -17.96
CA GLY A 195 -5.46 -0.95 -18.82
C GLY A 195 -4.68 -0.94 -20.13
N LEU A 196 -4.88 0.08 -20.98
CA LEU A 196 -4.15 0.31 -22.21
C LEU A 196 -3.45 1.68 -22.17
N THR A 197 -2.36 1.81 -22.89
CA THR A 197 -1.57 3.04 -23.02
C THR A 197 -1.44 3.45 -24.47
N ASN A 198 -0.87 4.62 -24.74
CA ASN A 198 -0.45 5.06 -26.07
C ASN A 198 -1.60 5.18 -27.08
N LEU A 199 -2.73 5.76 -26.65
CA LEU A 199 -3.93 5.91 -27.47
C LEU A 199 -4.03 7.29 -28.11
N LYS A 200 -4.57 7.33 -29.34
CA LYS A 200 -4.86 8.60 -30.03
C LYS A 200 -5.81 9.48 -29.21
N PRO A 201 -5.60 10.80 -29.20
CA PRO A 201 -4.56 11.56 -29.91
C PRO A 201 -3.26 11.76 -29.10
N PHE A 202 -3.01 10.99 -28.04
CA PHE A 202 -1.87 11.12 -27.12
C PHE A 202 -1.00 9.85 -27.18
N GLU A 203 -0.53 9.50 -28.39
CA GLU A 203 0.14 8.22 -28.63
C GLU A 203 1.45 8.04 -27.86
N GLY A 204 2.09 9.10 -27.40
CA GLY A 204 3.28 9.03 -26.57
C GLY A 204 3.02 9.02 -25.06
N VAL A 205 1.76 9.25 -24.63
CA VAL A 205 1.40 9.14 -23.20
C VAL A 205 1.23 7.67 -22.85
N GLY A 206 2.08 7.18 -21.98
CA GLY A 206 2.23 5.77 -21.61
C GLY A 206 3.59 5.18 -21.96
N ASN A 207 4.48 5.94 -22.61
CA ASN A 207 5.83 5.47 -22.92
C ASN A 207 6.63 5.11 -21.67
N ILE A 208 6.54 5.93 -20.62
CA ILE A 208 7.24 5.66 -19.35
C ILE A 208 6.58 4.51 -18.60
N VAL A 209 5.26 4.38 -18.68
CA VAL A 209 4.56 3.20 -18.14
C VAL A 209 5.11 1.92 -18.75
N GLY A 210 5.33 1.93 -20.08
CA GLY A 210 5.88 0.80 -20.81
C GLY A 210 7.26 0.35 -20.32
N GLU A 211 8.08 1.27 -19.82
CA GLU A 211 9.40 0.94 -19.26
C GLU A 211 9.31 0.12 -17.94
N PHE A 212 8.19 0.22 -17.25
CA PHE A 212 7.92 -0.51 -16.01
C PHE A 212 7.07 -1.77 -16.23
N GLU A 213 6.67 -2.08 -17.46
CA GLU A 213 5.92 -3.30 -17.75
C GLU A 213 6.77 -4.54 -17.47
N GLN A 214 6.11 -5.55 -16.91
CA GLN A 214 6.71 -6.84 -16.60
C GLN A 214 6.95 -7.64 -17.88
N GLU A 215 8.08 -8.35 -17.98
CA GLU A 215 8.35 -9.27 -19.10
C GLU A 215 7.42 -10.48 -19.11
N ARG A 216 7.00 -10.92 -17.91
CA ARG A 216 6.08 -12.05 -17.73
C ARG A 216 4.99 -11.66 -16.75
N ILE A 217 3.80 -12.19 -16.96
CA ILE A 217 2.65 -12.00 -16.08
C ILE A 217 2.27 -13.36 -15.49
N GLY A 218 2.24 -13.45 -14.15
CA GLY A 218 1.56 -14.49 -13.42
C GLY A 218 0.16 -13.98 -13.02
N HIS A 219 -0.85 -14.79 -13.19
CA HIS A 219 -2.20 -14.43 -12.74
C HIS A 219 -2.33 -14.56 -11.22
N TYR A 220 -3.17 -15.47 -10.76
CA TYR A 220 -3.34 -15.81 -9.35
C TYR A 220 -2.78 -17.21 -9.10
N GLY A 221 -2.73 -17.63 -7.84
CA GLY A 221 -2.18 -18.91 -7.45
C GLY A 221 -0.65 -18.97 -7.48
N ALA A 222 -0.11 -20.17 -7.47
CA ALA A 222 1.32 -20.43 -7.31
C ALA A 222 2.22 -19.90 -8.44
N GLU A 223 1.66 -19.56 -9.59
CA GLU A 223 2.42 -18.96 -10.69
C GLU A 223 2.74 -17.47 -10.47
N ASN A 224 2.04 -16.81 -9.55
CA ASN A 224 2.23 -15.40 -9.24
C ASN A 224 3.41 -15.17 -8.29
N GLN A 225 4.62 -15.40 -8.78
CA GLN A 225 5.86 -15.33 -8.01
C GLN A 225 6.42 -13.90 -7.92
N ALA A 226 7.26 -13.67 -6.90
CA ALA A 226 7.86 -12.36 -6.61
C ALA A 226 8.73 -11.83 -7.73
N ASP A 227 9.49 -12.69 -8.40
CA ASP A 227 10.42 -12.35 -9.48
C ASP A 227 9.73 -11.74 -10.71
N LEU A 228 8.45 -12.05 -10.92
CA LEU A 228 7.64 -11.49 -12.01
C LEU A 228 7.46 -9.97 -11.89
N TYR A 229 7.62 -9.41 -10.70
CA TYR A 229 7.43 -7.97 -10.45
C TYR A 229 8.69 -7.14 -10.67
N GLU A 230 9.83 -7.77 -10.87
CA GLU A 230 11.10 -7.14 -11.30
C GLU A 230 11.45 -5.87 -10.49
N ASP A 231 11.28 -5.92 -9.17
CA ASP A 231 11.46 -4.76 -8.29
C ASP A 231 12.85 -4.12 -8.42
N ALA A 232 13.89 -4.95 -8.59
CA ALA A 232 15.26 -4.45 -8.80
C ALA A 232 15.40 -3.68 -10.13
N ARG A 233 14.74 -4.12 -11.21
CA ARG A 233 14.74 -3.41 -12.51
C ARG A 233 14.04 -2.06 -12.40
N LYS A 234 12.88 -2.00 -11.72
CA LYS A 234 12.16 -0.74 -11.48
C LYS A 234 13.03 0.26 -10.72
N ARG A 235 13.69 -0.20 -9.66
CA ARG A 235 14.64 0.62 -8.89
C ARG A 235 15.78 1.11 -9.76
N SER A 236 16.41 0.23 -10.55
CA SER A 236 17.53 0.58 -11.43
C SER A 236 17.15 1.65 -12.46
N ILE A 237 15.96 1.57 -13.07
CA ILE A 237 15.46 2.59 -14.01
C ILE A 237 15.38 3.97 -13.34
N LEU A 238 14.89 4.02 -12.10
CA LEU A 238 14.77 5.27 -11.35
C LEU A 238 16.13 5.83 -10.93
N GLU A 239 17.02 4.99 -10.41
CA GLU A 239 18.34 5.41 -9.90
C GLU A 239 19.34 5.80 -10.98
N GLN A 240 19.13 5.36 -12.22
CA GLN A 240 19.97 5.74 -13.37
C GLN A 240 19.64 7.13 -13.94
N GLU A 241 18.53 7.76 -13.53
CA GLU A 241 18.14 9.08 -14.03
C GLU A 241 18.87 10.19 -13.25
N GLU A 242 19.71 10.96 -13.95
CA GLU A 242 20.59 11.97 -13.34
C GLU A 242 19.86 13.04 -12.52
N ASN A 243 18.66 13.45 -12.96
CA ASN A 243 17.88 14.49 -12.29
C ASN A 243 16.90 13.94 -11.25
N LEU A 244 16.94 12.63 -10.96
CA LEU A 244 16.05 11.99 -9.99
C LEU A 244 16.83 11.51 -8.77
N SER A 245 16.44 12.01 -7.60
CA SER A 245 16.90 11.49 -6.31
C SER A 245 15.83 10.60 -5.68
N VAL A 246 16.17 9.36 -5.39
CA VAL A 246 15.25 8.34 -4.87
C VAL A 246 15.49 8.13 -3.38
N PHE A 247 14.43 8.29 -2.59
CA PHE A 247 14.45 8.12 -1.14
C PHE A 247 13.46 7.00 -0.75
N SER A 248 13.96 5.77 -0.73
CA SER A 248 13.19 4.62 -0.23
C SER A 248 13.30 4.48 1.28
N SER A 249 12.41 3.67 1.87
CA SER A 249 12.34 3.50 3.33
C SER A 249 12.12 4.82 4.08
N ALA A 250 11.43 5.77 3.45
CA ALA A 250 11.20 7.12 3.92
C ALA A 250 9.71 7.40 4.06
N ILE A 251 9.22 7.38 5.29
CA ILE A 251 7.81 7.54 5.63
C ILE A 251 7.49 9.02 5.80
N LEU A 252 6.44 9.51 5.13
CA LEU A 252 5.96 10.88 5.30
C LEU A 252 5.40 11.06 6.72
N MET A 253 5.95 11.99 7.48
CA MET A 253 5.57 12.26 8.87
C MET A 253 4.83 13.59 9.04
N GLU A 254 5.27 14.66 8.36
CA GLU A 254 4.73 16.00 8.53
C GLU A 254 4.72 16.76 7.19
N SER A 255 3.78 17.69 7.05
CA SER A 255 3.76 18.69 5.98
C SER A 255 3.66 20.09 6.58
N CYS A 256 4.53 20.98 6.15
CA CYS A 256 4.50 22.39 6.51
C CYS A 256 3.87 23.18 5.37
N VAL A 257 2.80 23.91 5.67
CA VAL A 257 2.05 24.72 4.68
C VAL A 257 2.18 26.19 5.02
N ASP A 258 2.48 27.01 4.01
CA ASP A 258 2.48 28.48 4.10
C ASP A 258 1.35 29.02 3.20
N GLY A 259 0.35 29.64 3.81
CA GLY A 259 -0.86 30.07 3.12
C GLY A 259 -1.61 28.91 2.47
N SER A 260 -1.61 28.82 1.15
CA SER A 260 -2.22 27.73 0.38
C SER A 260 -1.20 26.86 -0.34
N ALA A 261 0.08 26.93 0.02
CA ALA A 261 1.14 26.20 -0.63
C ALA A 261 1.91 25.33 0.38
N ILE A 262 2.29 24.13 -0.01
CA ILE A 262 3.22 23.30 0.74
C ILE A 262 4.61 23.95 0.64
N ALA A 263 5.21 24.28 1.78
CA ALA A 263 6.56 24.81 1.87
C ALA A 263 7.60 23.69 1.97
N SER A 264 7.32 22.68 2.79
CA SER A 264 8.19 21.52 2.95
C SER A 264 7.43 20.30 3.45
N VAL A 265 8.02 19.12 3.26
CA VAL A 265 7.59 17.87 3.89
C VAL A 265 8.74 17.27 4.69
N LEU A 266 8.41 16.58 5.79
CA LEU A 266 9.33 15.83 6.61
C LEU A 266 9.05 14.35 6.45
N ALA A 267 10.09 13.57 6.14
CA ALA A 267 10.02 12.11 6.12
C ALA A 267 11.01 11.52 7.14
N TRP A 268 10.66 10.37 7.69
CA TRP A 268 11.55 9.56 8.52
C TRP A 268 12.07 8.38 7.70
N GLN A 269 13.37 8.38 7.42
CA GLN A 269 14.05 7.27 6.77
C GLN A 269 14.49 6.26 7.82
N TYR A 270 13.66 5.26 8.06
CA TYR A 270 13.83 4.33 9.18
C TYR A 270 15.06 3.40 9.06
N ARG A 271 15.62 3.20 7.86
CA ARG A 271 16.83 2.41 7.67
C ARG A 271 18.10 3.11 8.17
N SER A 272 18.19 4.39 7.94
CA SER A 272 19.32 5.24 8.39
C SER A 272 19.04 5.96 9.70
N ASP A 273 17.82 5.81 10.23
CA ASP A 273 17.31 6.54 11.38
C ASP A 273 17.52 8.05 11.26
N ALA A 274 17.15 8.62 10.11
CA ALA A 274 17.33 10.04 9.80
C ALA A 274 16.01 10.73 9.46
N LEU A 275 15.86 11.98 9.88
CA LEU A 275 14.79 12.85 9.42
C LEU A 275 15.23 13.58 8.17
N LEU A 276 14.40 13.57 7.12
CA LEU A 276 14.68 14.17 5.83
C LEU A 276 13.63 15.24 5.55
N ARG A 277 14.06 16.50 5.43
CA ARG A 277 13.20 17.61 5.04
C ARG A 277 13.38 17.90 3.56
N PHE A 278 12.28 18.01 2.84
CA PHE A 278 12.26 18.31 1.41
C PHE A 278 11.50 19.61 1.15
N GLU A 279 12.18 20.56 0.51
CA GLU A 279 11.62 21.84 0.09
C GLU A 279 11.51 21.89 -1.43
N ALA A 280 10.39 22.35 -1.96
CA ALA A 280 10.18 22.51 -3.39
C ALA A 280 9.07 23.51 -3.70
N PRO A 281 9.08 24.14 -4.89
CA PRO A 281 7.95 24.94 -5.35
C PRO A 281 6.74 24.11 -5.77
N LEU A 282 6.91 22.80 -6.10
CA LEU A 282 5.86 21.91 -6.58
C LEU A 282 5.93 20.55 -5.90
N PHE A 283 4.78 20.00 -5.57
CA PHE A 283 4.61 18.70 -4.93
C PHE A 283 3.59 17.85 -5.69
N CYS A 284 3.69 16.53 -5.55
CA CYS A 284 2.70 15.58 -6.07
C CYS A 284 2.38 14.51 -5.03
N ASP A 285 1.10 14.31 -4.76
CA ASP A 285 0.61 13.16 -4.02
C ASP A 285 0.40 11.99 -4.98
N CYS A 286 1.16 10.93 -4.81
CA CYS A 286 1.05 9.64 -5.49
C CYS A 286 0.96 8.50 -4.47
N THR A 287 0.59 8.80 -3.22
CA THR A 287 0.50 7.81 -2.15
C THR A 287 -0.64 6.82 -2.36
N GLY A 288 -1.58 7.17 -3.25
CA GLY A 288 -2.80 6.42 -3.51
C GLY A 288 -3.83 6.52 -2.37
N ASP A 289 -3.42 7.01 -1.21
CA ASP A 289 -4.29 7.27 -0.06
C ASP A 289 -4.52 8.78 0.19
N GLY A 290 -4.01 9.64 -0.70
CA GLY A 290 -4.10 11.09 -0.54
C GLY A 290 -3.44 11.57 0.77
N ALA A 291 -2.34 10.92 1.17
CA ALA A 291 -1.72 11.16 2.47
C ALA A 291 -1.07 12.54 2.55
N LEU A 292 -0.31 12.94 1.52
CA LEU A 292 0.30 14.26 1.46
C LEU A 292 -0.77 15.35 1.40
N GLY A 293 -1.76 15.18 0.54
CA GLY A 293 -2.87 16.14 0.39
C GLY A 293 -3.63 16.34 1.70
N SER A 294 -4.05 15.24 2.34
CA SER A 294 -4.75 15.28 3.63
C SER A 294 -3.91 15.95 4.72
N MET A 295 -2.63 15.60 4.81
CA MET A 295 -1.70 16.20 5.79
C MET A 295 -1.46 17.68 5.54
N SER A 296 -1.58 18.14 4.29
CA SER A 296 -1.42 19.53 3.87
C SER A 296 -2.72 20.33 3.90
N GLY A 297 -3.84 19.73 4.33
CA GLY A 297 -5.14 20.40 4.36
C GLY A 297 -5.82 20.54 2.98
N ALA A 298 -5.45 19.70 2.02
CA ALA A 298 -6.18 19.60 0.77
C ALA A 298 -7.59 19.05 1.00
N ASP A 299 -8.57 19.56 0.27
CA ASP A 299 -9.93 19.03 0.30
C ASP A 299 -9.95 17.61 -0.27
N PHE A 300 -10.67 16.71 0.38
CA PHE A 300 -10.83 15.33 -0.06
C PHE A 300 -12.20 14.75 0.30
N GLU A 301 -12.55 13.65 -0.35
CA GLU A 301 -13.69 12.82 -0.01
C GLU A 301 -13.24 11.39 0.34
N VAL A 302 -14.00 10.76 1.24
CA VAL A 302 -13.89 9.33 1.59
C VAL A 302 -15.29 8.72 1.50
N THR A 303 -15.38 7.58 0.84
CA THR A 303 -16.59 6.75 0.90
C THR A 303 -16.40 5.76 2.04
N THR A 304 -17.15 5.92 3.13
CA THR A 304 -17.00 5.07 4.32
C THR A 304 -17.86 3.82 4.26
N ASN A 305 -18.97 3.84 3.52
CA ASN A 305 -19.89 2.71 3.36
C ASN A 305 -20.01 2.33 1.89
N GLY A 306 -19.77 1.08 1.58
CA GLY A 306 -19.87 0.56 0.21
C GLY A 306 -18.73 0.98 -0.71
N HIS A 307 -17.57 1.38 -0.17
CA HIS A 307 -16.39 1.60 -0.97
C HIS A 307 -15.73 0.26 -1.37
N MET A 308 -14.84 0.32 -2.35
CA MET A 308 -14.03 -0.84 -2.72
C MET A 308 -12.99 -1.12 -1.64
N GLY A 309 -12.97 -2.33 -1.14
CA GLY A 309 -12.15 -2.73 -0.01
C GLY A 309 -10.68 -2.97 -0.33
N MET A 310 -10.07 -3.84 0.46
CA MET A 310 -8.67 -4.20 0.38
C MET A 310 -8.52 -5.71 0.25
N THR A 311 -7.63 -6.15 -0.65
CA THR A 311 -7.26 -7.54 -0.82
C THR A 311 -5.84 -7.79 -0.33
N ASN A 312 -5.65 -8.83 0.46
CA ASN A 312 -4.35 -9.43 0.70
C ASN A 312 -4.29 -10.72 -0.11
N ILE A 313 -3.69 -10.68 -1.30
CA ILE A 313 -3.59 -11.85 -2.17
C ILE A 313 -2.81 -12.95 -1.47
N TRP A 314 -3.30 -14.18 -1.55
CA TRP A 314 -2.60 -15.35 -1.05
C TRP A 314 -2.76 -16.54 -1.98
N TYR A 315 -1.90 -17.53 -1.86
CA TYR A 315 -2.02 -18.77 -2.62
C TYR A 315 -1.45 -19.97 -1.88
N VAL A 316 -1.83 -21.13 -2.37
CA VAL A 316 -1.29 -22.40 -1.92
C VAL A 316 -0.32 -22.96 -2.96
N GLU A 317 0.68 -23.70 -2.51
CA GLU A 317 1.63 -24.38 -3.38
C GLU A 317 1.72 -25.85 -3.06
N LYS A 318 1.93 -26.66 -4.10
CA LYS A 318 2.04 -28.11 -4.01
C LYS A 318 3.38 -28.50 -3.40
N THR A 319 3.36 -29.55 -2.59
CA THR A 319 4.54 -30.15 -1.94
C THR A 319 4.68 -31.62 -2.33
N ASP A 320 5.91 -32.16 -2.24
CA ASP A 320 6.19 -33.57 -2.58
C ASP A 320 5.60 -34.57 -1.57
N SER A 321 5.26 -34.11 -0.38
CA SER A 321 4.75 -34.95 0.71
C SER A 321 3.62 -34.24 1.45
N LYS A 322 2.88 -35.00 2.25
CA LYS A 322 1.85 -34.46 3.14
C LYS A 322 2.46 -33.41 4.10
N VAL A 323 1.77 -32.29 4.22
CA VAL A 323 2.10 -31.19 5.16
C VAL A 323 0.90 -30.97 6.06
N ASP A 324 1.10 -31.06 7.36
CA ASP A 324 0.08 -30.71 8.35
C ASP A 324 0.06 -29.20 8.59
N PHE A 325 -1.08 -28.68 9.03
CA PHE A 325 -1.27 -27.27 9.37
C PHE A 325 -1.86 -27.15 10.77
N PRO A 326 -1.39 -26.20 11.60
CA PRO A 326 -1.95 -25.99 12.93
C PRO A 326 -3.43 -25.60 12.86
N SER A 327 -4.23 -26.03 13.84
CA SER A 327 -5.61 -25.57 13.97
C SER A 327 -5.66 -24.10 14.35
N CYS A 328 -6.59 -23.35 13.75
CA CYS A 328 -6.75 -21.91 13.90
C CYS A 328 -8.13 -21.54 14.49
N PRO A 329 -8.43 -21.90 15.75
CA PRO A 329 -9.76 -21.66 16.35
C PRO A 329 -10.07 -20.17 16.55
N TRP A 330 -9.08 -19.31 16.43
CA TRP A 330 -9.15 -17.86 16.44
C TRP A 330 -9.49 -17.25 15.08
N ALA A 331 -9.37 -18.00 14.00
CA ALA A 331 -9.69 -17.57 12.65
C ALA A 331 -11.21 -17.51 12.41
N VAL A 332 -11.63 -17.16 11.20
CA VAL A 332 -13.03 -17.22 10.78
C VAL A 332 -13.46 -18.69 10.68
N ASP A 333 -14.53 -19.08 11.37
CA ASP A 333 -15.05 -20.45 11.27
C ASP A 333 -15.82 -20.63 9.95
N LEU A 334 -15.26 -21.42 9.05
CA LEU A 334 -15.79 -21.66 7.70
C LEU A 334 -16.24 -23.12 7.46
N LYS A 335 -16.36 -23.93 8.53
CA LYS A 335 -16.72 -25.36 8.39
C LYS A 335 -18.06 -25.58 7.70
N GLU A 336 -19.04 -24.76 8.01
CA GLU A 336 -20.40 -24.82 7.47
C GLU A 336 -20.66 -23.76 6.37
N VAL A 337 -19.58 -23.12 5.87
CA VAL A 337 -19.66 -22.04 4.89
C VAL A 337 -19.05 -22.48 3.57
N GLU A 338 -19.76 -22.25 2.48
CA GLU A 338 -19.22 -22.37 1.13
C GLU A 338 -18.29 -21.20 0.83
N PHE A 339 -17.11 -21.46 0.29
CA PHE A 339 -16.18 -20.42 -0.15
C PHE A 339 -15.40 -20.87 -1.40
N PRO A 340 -14.91 -19.94 -2.23
CA PRO A 340 -14.15 -20.27 -3.43
C PRO A 340 -12.89 -21.08 -3.10
N GLY A 341 -12.68 -22.18 -3.83
CA GLY A 341 -11.59 -23.14 -3.58
C GLY A 341 -11.98 -24.36 -2.74
N ARG A 342 -13.14 -24.37 -2.08
CA ARG A 342 -13.68 -25.56 -1.41
C ARG A 342 -14.28 -26.53 -2.43
N ALA A 343 -14.21 -27.86 -2.19
CA ALA A 343 -14.47 -28.90 -3.17
C ALA A 343 -15.85 -28.85 -3.88
N GLU A 344 -16.90 -28.44 -3.20
CA GLU A 344 -18.27 -28.46 -3.71
C GLU A 344 -18.76 -27.12 -4.25
N VAL A 345 -17.93 -26.06 -4.17
CA VAL A 345 -18.28 -24.74 -4.64
C VAL A 345 -17.88 -24.57 -6.10
N LYS A 346 -18.80 -24.09 -6.93
CA LYS A 346 -18.48 -23.71 -8.30
C LYS A 346 -17.55 -22.49 -8.27
N ASP A 347 -16.33 -22.69 -8.68
CA ASP A 347 -15.29 -21.65 -8.65
C ASP A 347 -15.54 -20.57 -9.71
N VAL A 348 -15.06 -19.37 -9.43
CA VAL A 348 -15.04 -18.25 -10.39
C VAL A 348 -14.17 -18.61 -11.60
N TYR A 349 -13.12 -19.40 -11.39
CA TYR A 349 -12.27 -19.98 -12.44
C TYR A 349 -12.62 -21.44 -12.59
N ASP A 350 -13.44 -21.79 -13.58
CA ASP A 350 -13.88 -23.17 -13.85
C ASP A 350 -12.71 -24.17 -13.79
N ASN A 351 -12.82 -25.16 -12.90
CA ASN A 351 -11.83 -26.20 -12.65
C ASN A 351 -10.46 -25.77 -12.08
N GLN A 352 -10.32 -24.53 -11.59
CA GLN A 352 -9.06 -24.03 -11.02
C GLN A 352 -9.24 -23.64 -9.54
N ARG A 353 -9.58 -24.62 -8.70
CA ARG A 353 -9.82 -24.42 -7.27
C ARG A 353 -8.68 -23.70 -6.55
N GLU A 354 -7.43 -24.08 -6.85
CA GLU A 354 -6.25 -23.45 -6.23
C GLU A 354 -6.13 -21.97 -6.59
N MET A 355 -6.50 -21.57 -7.82
CA MET A 355 -6.49 -20.16 -8.25
C MET A 355 -7.60 -19.32 -7.60
N SER A 356 -8.68 -19.96 -7.17
CA SER A 356 -9.77 -19.29 -6.48
C SER A 356 -9.43 -18.94 -5.02
N LEU A 357 -8.42 -19.60 -4.46
CA LEU A 357 -7.92 -19.30 -3.12
C LEU A 357 -7.08 -18.01 -3.12
N GLY A 358 -7.53 -17.00 -2.41
CA GLY A 358 -6.78 -15.76 -2.20
C GLY A 358 -6.64 -14.82 -3.38
N CYS A 359 -7.45 -14.99 -4.44
CA CYS A 359 -7.43 -14.06 -5.56
C CYS A 359 -8.18 -12.75 -5.25
N TRP A 360 -8.34 -11.88 -6.23
CA TRP A 360 -8.79 -10.49 -6.09
C TRP A 360 -10.11 -10.28 -5.34
N PHE A 361 -11.01 -11.25 -5.32
CA PHE A 361 -12.31 -11.14 -4.64
C PHE A 361 -12.29 -11.53 -3.15
N TRP A 362 -11.16 -12.02 -2.63
CA TRP A 362 -10.92 -12.11 -1.19
C TRP A 362 -10.60 -10.70 -0.66
N GLU A 363 -11.64 -9.99 -0.33
CA GLU A 363 -11.61 -8.56 -0.09
C GLU A 363 -12.51 -8.18 1.07
N SER A 364 -12.02 -7.34 1.97
CA SER A 364 -12.75 -6.87 3.13
C SER A 364 -12.60 -5.37 3.35
N GLY A 365 -13.32 -4.85 4.34
CA GLY A 365 -13.25 -3.45 4.76
C GLY A 365 -14.17 -2.51 3.98
N CYS A 366 -15.08 -3.02 3.14
CA CYS A 366 -15.93 -2.18 2.26
C CYS A 366 -16.89 -1.24 3.02
N GLU A 367 -17.19 -1.51 4.28
CA GLU A 367 -18.12 -0.73 5.10
C GLU A 367 -17.43 -0.04 6.28
N LEU A 368 -16.09 0.03 6.26
CA LEU A 368 -15.27 0.65 7.28
C LEU A 368 -14.52 1.87 6.71
N ASP A 369 -14.08 2.79 7.56
CA ASP A 369 -13.19 3.84 7.08
C ASP A 369 -11.88 3.23 6.57
N PRO A 370 -11.51 3.43 5.29
CA PRO A 370 -10.37 2.74 4.65
C PRO A 370 -9.00 3.19 5.17
N ILE A 371 -8.95 4.21 6.02
CA ILE A 371 -7.73 4.70 6.65
C ILE A 371 -7.67 4.23 8.11
N VAL A 372 -8.70 4.56 8.89
CA VAL A 372 -8.73 4.28 10.33
C VAL A 372 -8.78 2.77 10.60
N TYR A 373 -9.54 2.03 9.81
CA TYR A 373 -9.71 0.58 9.97
C TYR A 373 -8.90 -0.25 8.95
N ALA A 374 -7.88 0.33 8.32
CA ALA A 374 -7.08 -0.38 7.31
C ALA A 374 -6.38 -1.63 7.88
N GLU A 375 -5.81 -1.53 9.08
CA GLU A 375 -5.18 -2.68 9.75
C GLU A 375 -6.22 -3.75 10.12
N TYR A 376 -7.37 -3.34 10.66
CA TYR A 376 -8.49 -4.24 10.96
C TYR A 376 -8.95 -5.00 9.70
N ALA A 377 -9.10 -4.32 8.56
CA ALA A 377 -9.50 -4.95 7.29
C ALA A 377 -8.45 -5.98 6.81
N ARG A 378 -7.16 -5.67 6.92
CA ARG A 378 -6.09 -6.64 6.63
C ARG A 378 -6.17 -7.86 7.56
N ASP A 379 -6.39 -7.63 8.83
CA ASP A 379 -6.45 -8.69 9.83
C ASP A 379 -7.68 -9.60 9.62
N LEU A 380 -8.78 -9.03 9.17
CA LEU A 380 -9.93 -9.82 8.74
C LEU A 380 -9.59 -10.70 7.53
N ASN A 381 -8.86 -10.16 6.53
CA ASN A 381 -8.38 -10.96 5.41
C ASN A 381 -7.49 -12.11 5.87
N PHE A 382 -6.58 -11.89 6.82
CA PHE A 382 -5.75 -12.96 7.40
C PHE A 382 -6.59 -13.99 8.16
N ARG A 383 -7.56 -13.55 8.96
CA ARG A 383 -8.45 -14.46 9.65
C ARG A 383 -9.28 -15.31 8.68
N ALA A 384 -9.74 -14.72 7.57
CA ALA A 384 -10.46 -15.45 6.52
C ALA A 384 -9.55 -16.46 5.81
N MET A 385 -8.33 -16.06 5.46
CA MET A 385 -7.32 -16.95 4.85
C MET A 385 -7.02 -18.15 5.77
N TYR A 386 -6.67 -17.88 7.03
CA TYR A 386 -6.35 -18.95 7.99
C TYR A 386 -7.56 -19.82 8.30
N GLY A 387 -8.76 -19.26 8.35
CA GLY A 387 -10.00 -20.02 8.54
C GLY A 387 -10.33 -20.93 7.37
N ALA A 388 -10.16 -20.43 6.15
CA ALA A 388 -10.33 -21.25 4.95
C ALA A 388 -9.28 -22.37 4.88
N TRP A 389 -8.03 -22.06 5.18
CA TRP A 389 -6.96 -23.06 5.14
C TRP A 389 -7.08 -24.09 6.26
N ASP A 390 -7.44 -23.70 7.48
CA ASP A 390 -7.76 -24.63 8.59
C ASP A 390 -8.95 -25.55 8.23
N CYS A 391 -10.02 -24.99 7.66
CA CYS A 391 -11.17 -25.76 7.21
C CYS A 391 -10.76 -26.83 6.16
N LEU A 392 -10.05 -26.44 5.11
CA LEU A 392 -9.61 -27.34 4.05
C LEU A 392 -8.67 -28.43 4.56
N LYS A 393 -7.71 -28.09 5.44
CA LYS A 393 -6.70 -29.02 5.94
C LYS A 393 -7.21 -29.94 7.04
N ASN A 394 -7.91 -29.39 8.03
CA ASN A 394 -8.18 -30.07 9.29
C ASN A 394 -9.64 -30.57 9.40
N HIS A 395 -10.59 -29.97 8.66
CA HIS A 395 -11.99 -30.40 8.66
C HIS A 395 -12.32 -31.22 7.39
N ASP A 396 -12.06 -30.68 6.20
CA ASP A 396 -12.39 -31.35 4.94
C ASP A 396 -11.34 -32.40 4.55
N HIS A 397 -10.16 -32.39 5.17
CA HIS A 397 -9.01 -33.24 4.87
C HIS A 397 -8.59 -33.17 3.39
N ASP A 398 -8.80 -31.99 2.80
CA ASP A 398 -8.43 -31.69 1.42
C ASP A 398 -7.02 -31.08 1.36
N TYR A 399 -6.45 -30.97 0.16
CA TYR A 399 -5.10 -30.40 -0.04
C TYR A 399 -3.99 -31.04 0.82
N PRO A 400 -3.90 -32.39 0.96
CA PRO A 400 -2.93 -32.99 1.89
C PRO A 400 -1.49 -32.61 1.56
N ASN A 401 -1.14 -32.48 0.27
CA ASN A 401 0.19 -32.16 -0.22
C ASN A 401 0.30 -30.69 -0.66
N HIS A 402 -0.27 -29.77 0.11
CA HIS A 402 -0.17 -28.34 -0.13
C HIS A 402 0.13 -27.58 1.15
N ARG A 403 0.74 -26.41 1.00
CA ARG A 403 0.97 -25.43 2.07
C ARG A 403 0.57 -24.04 1.61
N LEU A 404 0.41 -23.11 2.54
CA LEU A 404 0.38 -21.70 2.20
C LEU A 404 1.77 -21.33 1.64
N GLY A 405 1.81 -20.82 0.41
CA GLY A 405 3.04 -20.44 -0.27
C GLY A 405 3.36 -18.96 -0.14
N PHE A 406 2.32 -18.14 -0.06
CA PHE A 406 2.42 -16.69 0.05
C PHE A 406 1.13 -16.09 0.59
N ALA A 407 1.25 -15.02 1.33
CA ALA A 407 0.18 -14.06 1.57
C ALA A 407 0.79 -12.64 1.54
N ALA A 408 0.11 -11.72 0.88
CA ALA A 408 0.54 -10.32 0.88
C ALA A 408 0.28 -9.71 2.26
N TYR A 409 1.32 -9.29 2.97
CA TYR A 409 1.16 -8.56 4.25
C TYR A 409 0.82 -7.09 4.02
N ILE A 410 1.17 -6.55 2.85
CA ILE A 410 0.72 -5.25 2.39
C ILE A 410 -0.63 -5.39 1.72
N GLY A 411 -1.63 -4.65 2.19
CA GLY A 411 -2.97 -4.66 1.62
C GLY A 411 -3.06 -3.92 0.29
N GLY A 412 -3.56 -4.60 -0.72
CA GLY A 412 -3.86 -4.02 -2.04
C GLY A 412 -5.16 -3.21 -1.98
N LYS A 413 -5.09 -1.97 -1.49
CA LYS A 413 -6.24 -1.07 -1.43
C LYS A 413 -6.71 -0.67 -2.83
N ARG A 414 -8.03 -0.60 -3.02
CA ARG A 414 -8.64 -0.13 -4.26
C ARG A 414 -9.14 1.29 -4.17
N GLU A 415 -9.58 1.70 -3.00
CA GLU A 415 -10.13 3.01 -2.73
C GLU A 415 -9.75 3.49 -1.33
N SER A 416 -9.60 4.82 -1.20
CA SER A 416 -9.45 5.51 0.08
C SER A 416 -9.80 7.00 -0.11
N ARG A 417 -8.98 7.95 0.35
CA ARG A 417 -9.21 9.37 0.08
C ARG A 417 -9.08 9.66 -1.42
N ARG A 418 -9.96 10.50 -1.92
CA ARG A 418 -9.88 11.11 -3.24
C ARG A 418 -9.76 12.62 -3.04
N LEU A 419 -8.62 13.18 -3.41
CA LEU A 419 -8.37 14.62 -3.32
C LEU A 419 -9.24 15.36 -4.34
N LEU A 420 -9.71 16.55 -3.99
CA LEU A 420 -10.61 17.31 -4.84
C LEU A 420 -9.86 18.33 -5.70
N GLY A 421 -10.01 18.18 -7.01
CA GLY A 421 -9.56 19.13 -8.02
C GLY A 421 -10.65 20.13 -8.42
N ASP A 422 -10.38 20.92 -9.46
CA ASP A 422 -11.36 21.84 -10.03
C ASP A 422 -12.49 21.14 -10.81
N VAL A 423 -12.31 19.86 -11.11
CA VAL A 423 -13.30 18.95 -11.66
C VAL A 423 -13.31 17.68 -10.82
N ILE A 424 -14.49 17.23 -10.42
CA ILE A 424 -14.71 15.90 -9.85
C ILE A 424 -15.37 15.08 -10.95
N LEU A 425 -14.61 14.19 -11.60
CA LEU A 425 -15.12 13.38 -12.68
C LEU A 425 -16.15 12.36 -12.17
N THR A 426 -17.31 12.33 -12.79
CA THR A 426 -18.41 11.44 -12.42
C THR A 426 -18.61 10.32 -13.45
N LYS A 427 -19.15 9.17 -13.00
CA LYS A 427 -19.57 8.09 -13.90
C LYS A 427 -20.58 8.57 -14.94
N ALA A 428 -21.53 9.42 -14.55
CA ALA A 428 -22.55 9.95 -15.46
C ALA A 428 -21.93 10.75 -16.61
N GLU A 429 -20.89 11.53 -16.36
CA GLU A 429 -20.19 12.29 -17.40
C GLU A 429 -19.42 11.39 -18.36
N VAL A 430 -18.77 10.35 -17.83
CA VAL A 430 -18.08 9.35 -18.65
C VAL A 430 -19.08 8.58 -19.53
N MET A 431 -20.20 8.14 -18.96
CA MET A 431 -21.25 7.43 -19.69
C MET A 431 -21.93 8.28 -20.77
N ALA A 432 -22.05 9.58 -20.52
CA ALA A 432 -22.57 10.54 -21.48
C ALA A 432 -21.53 10.95 -22.55
N ASP A 433 -20.31 10.43 -22.47
CA ASP A 433 -19.18 10.83 -23.33
C ASP A 433 -18.99 12.35 -23.37
N ARG A 434 -19.11 12.99 -22.18
CA ARG A 434 -18.99 14.44 -22.07
C ARG A 434 -17.59 14.91 -22.39
N PRO A 435 -17.37 15.70 -23.44
CA PRO A 435 -16.05 16.15 -23.79
C PRO A 435 -15.56 17.21 -22.81
N TYR A 436 -14.33 17.03 -22.31
CA TYR A 436 -13.61 18.06 -21.58
C TYR A 436 -12.48 18.62 -22.48
N LYS A 437 -12.39 19.96 -22.56
CA LYS A 437 -11.34 20.62 -23.35
C LYS A 437 -9.92 20.31 -22.87
N ASP A 438 -9.78 19.83 -21.66
CA ASP A 438 -8.56 19.44 -20.98
C ASP A 438 -8.45 17.92 -20.75
N GLY A 439 -9.27 17.13 -21.44
CA GLY A 439 -9.16 15.67 -21.45
C GLY A 439 -7.83 15.23 -22.08
N CYS A 440 -6.96 14.58 -21.32
CA CYS A 440 -5.59 14.26 -21.76
C CYS A 440 -5.09 12.88 -21.34
N ILE A 441 -5.80 12.15 -20.47
CA ILE A 441 -5.41 10.81 -20.07
C ILE A 441 -6.48 9.81 -20.53
N PRO A 442 -6.19 8.94 -21.50
CA PRO A 442 -7.16 7.96 -21.98
C PRO A 442 -7.40 6.89 -20.93
N SER A 443 -8.66 6.76 -20.50
CA SER A 443 -9.11 5.65 -19.66
C SER A 443 -9.77 4.59 -20.53
N THR A 444 -9.39 3.33 -20.35
CA THR A 444 -9.82 2.20 -21.19
C THR A 444 -10.45 1.08 -20.38
N TRP A 445 -10.47 1.22 -19.05
CA TRP A 445 -11.02 0.19 -18.17
C TRP A 445 -12.52 0.38 -17.98
N ASN A 446 -13.22 -0.72 -17.72
CA ASN A 446 -14.63 -0.67 -17.33
C ASN A 446 -14.81 0.07 -15.99
N PHE A 447 -16.03 0.47 -15.66
CA PHE A 447 -16.36 0.77 -14.27
C PHE A 447 -16.35 -0.53 -13.48
N ASP A 448 -15.22 -0.85 -12.92
CA ASP A 448 -14.93 -2.08 -12.17
C ASP A 448 -15.05 -1.73 -10.68
N VAL A 449 -16.28 -1.80 -10.18
CA VAL A 449 -16.61 -1.50 -8.78
C VAL A 449 -16.92 -2.80 -8.05
N HIS A 450 -16.35 -2.97 -6.87
CA HIS A 450 -16.51 -4.15 -6.06
C HIS A 450 -17.52 -3.90 -4.95
N TYR A 451 -18.41 -4.87 -4.75
CA TYR A 451 -19.42 -4.85 -3.71
C TYR A 451 -19.32 -6.09 -2.83
N PRO A 452 -19.63 -5.98 -1.52
CA PRO A 452 -19.69 -7.13 -0.64
C PRO A 452 -20.58 -8.23 -1.18
N ASP A 453 -20.11 -9.46 -1.19
CA ASP A 453 -20.99 -10.61 -1.46
C ASP A 453 -21.79 -10.93 -0.20
N ARG A 454 -23.04 -10.54 -0.17
CA ARG A 454 -23.93 -10.66 0.99
C ARG A 454 -24.11 -12.09 1.51
N ARG A 455 -23.83 -13.12 0.70
CA ARG A 455 -23.85 -14.51 1.15
C ARG A 455 -22.81 -14.74 2.26
N PHE A 456 -21.69 -14.03 2.19
CA PHE A 456 -20.60 -14.14 3.13
C PHE A 456 -20.67 -13.09 4.25
N TYR A 457 -21.36 -11.97 4.03
CA TYR A 457 -21.63 -10.97 5.06
C TYR A 457 -22.74 -11.38 6.02
N ALA A 458 -23.74 -12.15 5.55
CA ALA A 458 -24.86 -12.60 6.40
C ALA A 458 -24.43 -13.63 7.47
N ALA A 459 -23.31 -14.36 7.22
CA ALA A 459 -22.76 -15.30 8.19
C ALA A 459 -21.86 -14.63 9.24
N PHE A 460 -21.51 -13.36 9.06
CA PHE A 460 -20.63 -12.58 9.93
C PHE A 460 -21.34 -11.27 10.31
N HIS A 461 -20.87 -10.58 11.35
CA HIS A 461 -21.40 -9.27 11.73
C HIS A 461 -21.25 -8.26 10.60
N GLU A 462 -22.12 -7.25 10.55
CA GLU A 462 -22.02 -6.15 9.60
C GLU A 462 -20.58 -5.59 9.55
N GLY A 463 -20.01 -5.47 8.35
CA GLY A 463 -18.63 -5.04 8.15
C GLY A 463 -17.55 -6.14 8.14
N ASP A 464 -17.89 -7.36 8.55
CA ASP A 464 -16.91 -8.46 8.68
C ASP A 464 -16.87 -9.42 7.48
N GLY A 465 -17.45 -9.05 6.34
CA GLY A 465 -17.37 -9.84 5.12
C GLY A 465 -15.96 -9.84 4.52
N PHE A 466 -15.59 -10.97 3.91
CA PHE A 466 -14.25 -11.19 3.34
C PHE A 466 -14.27 -11.55 1.85
N LEU A 467 -15.43 -11.52 1.21
CA LEU A 467 -15.56 -11.78 -0.22
C LEU A 467 -16.41 -10.69 -0.88
N THR A 468 -16.00 -10.30 -2.08
CA THR A 468 -16.70 -9.33 -2.91
C THR A 468 -17.05 -9.89 -4.27
N LYS A 469 -17.97 -9.21 -4.95
CA LYS A 469 -18.26 -9.39 -6.38
C LYS A 469 -17.95 -8.11 -7.10
N ASP A 470 -17.39 -8.23 -8.29
CA ASP A 470 -17.25 -7.11 -9.19
C ASP A 470 -18.57 -6.83 -9.93
N TYR A 471 -18.82 -5.56 -10.15
CA TYR A 471 -19.82 -5.07 -11.07
C TYR A 471 -19.11 -4.29 -12.17
N ARG A 472 -19.14 -4.84 -13.41
CA ARG A 472 -18.45 -4.26 -14.56
C ARG A 472 -19.46 -3.66 -15.52
N GLU A 473 -19.40 -2.35 -15.68
CA GLU A 473 -20.17 -1.63 -16.67
C GLU A 473 -19.23 -1.01 -17.70
N ARG A 474 -19.50 -1.28 -18.98
CA ARG A 474 -18.69 -0.77 -20.09
C ARG A 474 -19.20 0.58 -20.54
N TYR A 475 -18.30 1.46 -20.96
CA TYR A 475 -18.59 2.69 -21.65
C TYR A 475 -17.92 2.69 -23.03
N ARG A 476 -18.29 3.65 -23.86
CA ARG A 476 -17.62 3.83 -25.16
C ARG A 476 -16.23 4.37 -24.91
N THR A 477 -15.24 3.59 -25.22
CA THR A 477 -13.83 3.93 -24.98
C THR A 477 -13.16 4.49 -26.23
N PRO A 478 -12.04 5.19 -26.05
CA PRO A 478 -11.46 5.68 -24.80
C PRO A 478 -12.21 6.95 -24.30
N TYR A 479 -12.28 7.11 -22.97
CA TYR A 479 -12.70 8.37 -22.36
C TYR A 479 -11.48 9.10 -21.81
N PHE A 480 -11.45 10.44 -21.91
CA PHE A 480 -10.28 11.22 -21.52
C PHE A 480 -10.47 11.93 -20.19
N ILE A 481 -9.74 11.51 -19.17
CA ILE A 481 -9.75 12.14 -17.84
C ILE A 481 -9.17 13.56 -17.96
N PRO A 482 -9.87 14.59 -17.40
CA PRO A 482 -9.45 15.98 -17.47
C PRO A 482 -8.18 16.26 -16.66
N TYR A 483 -7.32 17.15 -17.15
CA TYR A 483 -6.15 17.65 -16.39
C TYR A 483 -6.55 18.26 -15.04
N ARG A 484 -7.73 18.89 -14.94
CA ARG A 484 -8.25 19.48 -13.70
C ARG A 484 -8.58 18.46 -12.61
N CYS A 485 -8.53 17.19 -12.89
CA CYS A 485 -8.61 16.12 -11.89
C CYS A 485 -7.24 15.81 -11.25
N LEU A 486 -6.13 16.42 -11.72
CA LEU A 486 -4.76 16.07 -11.35
C LEU A 486 -4.07 17.13 -10.48
N TYR A 487 -4.78 18.11 -9.96
CA TYR A 487 -4.25 19.07 -9.00
C TYR A 487 -5.29 19.48 -7.96
N SER A 488 -4.82 19.84 -6.76
CA SER A 488 -5.70 20.25 -5.66
C SER A 488 -6.40 21.57 -5.94
N ARG A 489 -7.69 21.66 -5.59
CA ARG A 489 -8.45 22.88 -5.75
C ARG A 489 -8.11 23.98 -4.75
N ASN A 490 -7.52 23.63 -3.59
CA ASN A 490 -7.24 24.57 -2.50
C ASN A 490 -5.75 24.62 -2.09
N ILE A 491 -4.93 23.61 -2.41
CA ILE A 491 -3.47 23.66 -2.22
C ILE A 491 -2.81 23.97 -3.56
N SER A 492 -2.28 25.19 -3.67
CA SER A 492 -1.98 25.83 -4.96
C SER A 492 -0.81 25.20 -5.73
N ASN A 493 0.07 24.47 -5.06
CA ASN A 493 1.26 23.82 -5.64
C ASN A 493 1.25 22.30 -5.55
N LEU A 494 0.08 21.70 -5.27
CA LEU A 494 -0.08 20.27 -5.14
C LEU A 494 -0.72 19.65 -6.37
N PHE A 495 0.03 18.78 -7.06
CA PHE A 495 -0.48 17.81 -8.02
C PHE A 495 -0.92 16.52 -7.32
N MET A 496 -1.66 15.69 -8.03
CA MET A 496 -2.06 14.34 -7.60
C MET A 496 -2.15 13.39 -8.80
N ALA A 497 -1.73 12.15 -8.62
CA ALA A 497 -1.83 11.11 -9.64
C ALA A 497 -1.96 9.72 -9.03
N GLY A 498 -2.89 8.93 -9.52
CA GLY A 498 -3.16 7.60 -9.00
C GLY A 498 -4.61 7.41 -8.57
N ARG A 499 -4.84 6.61 -7.52
CA ARG A 499 -6.17 6.34 -6.97
C ARG A 499 -6.81 7.54 -6.26
N ASP A 500 -6.01 8.49 -5.88
CA ASP A 500 -6.34 9.67 -5.08
C ASP A 500 -6.70 10.92 -5.89
N ILE A 501 -6.86 10.80 -7.21
CA ILE A 501 -7.29 11.91 -8.07
C ILE A 501 -8.76 12.29 -7.84
N SER A 502 -9.18 13.44 -8.43
CA SER A 502 -10.50 14.02 -8.26
C SER A 502 -11.57 13.32 -9.10
N VAL A 503 -12.15 12.27 -8.55
CA VAL A 503 -13.22 11.47 -9.16
C VAL A 503 -14.23 11.03 -8.11
N THR A 504 -15.47 10.70 -8.53
CA THR A 504 -16.42 10.03 -7.64
C THR A 504 -16.06 8.56 -7.43
N HIS A 505 -16.63 7.94 -6.40
CA HIS A 505 -16.47 6.52 -6.11
C HIS A 505 -16.67 5.63 -7.37
N ASP A 506 -17.81 5.80 -8.05
CA ASP A 506 -18.12 5.00 -9.24
C ASP A 506 -17.12 5.23 -10.39
N ALA A 507 -16.73 6.49 -10.62
CA ALA A 507 -15.79 6.83 -11.69
C ALA A 507 -14.37 6.32 -11.40
N LEU A 508 -14.01 6.18 -10.11
CA LEU A 508 -12.74 5.62 -9.70
C LEU A 508 -12.56 4.18 -10.22
N GLY A 509 -13.64 3.40 -10.28
CA GLY A 509 -13.61 2.04 -10.84
C GLY A 509 -12.96 1.95 -12.23
N ALA A 510 -13.15 2.97 -13.07
CA ALA A 510 -12.54 3.04 -14.40
C ALA A 510 -11.14 3.69 -14.41
N ALA A 511 -10.84 4.56 -13.44
CA ALA A 511 -9.63 5.39 -13.45
C ALA A 511 -8.44 4.78 -12.69
N ARG A 512 -8.70 3.87 -11.73
CA ARG A 512 -7.71 3.36 -10.78
C ARG A 512 -6.73 2.32 -11.30
N VAL A 513 -6.92 1.78 -12.51
CA VAL A 513 -6.01 0.76 -13.05
C VAL A 513 -4.64 1.34 -13.30
N MET A 514 -3.61 0.54 -13.04
CA MET A 514 -2.26 1.07 -12.86
C MET A 514 -1.64 1.68 -14.12
N ARG A 515 -1.95 1.20 -15.33
CA ARG A 515 -1.48 1.88 -16.56
C ARG A 515 -2.12 3.26 -16.72
N THR A 516 -3.40 3.41 -16.41
CA THR A 516 -4.05 4.72 -16.39
C THR A 516 -3.43 5.64 -15.32
N CYS A 517 -3.17 5.11 -14.13
CA CYS A 517 -2.46 5.84 -13.07
C CYS A 517 -1.05 6.28 -13.49
N GLY A 518 -0.32 5.42 -14.19
CA GLY A 518 1.00 5.76 -14.72
C GLY A 518 0.95 6.88 -15.77
N MET A 519 -0.04 6.85 -16.69
CA MET A 519 -0.25 7.94 -17.64
C MET A 519 -0.61 9.27 -16.93
N MET A 520 -1.37 9.24 -15.83
CA MET A 520 -1.60 10.43 -14.99
C MET A 520 -0.26 10.98 -14.49
N GLY A 521 0.62 10.10 -13.98
CA GLY A 521 1.96 10.48 -13.54
C GLY A 521 2.78 11.14 -14.66
N GLU A 522 2.80 10.55 -15.85
CA GLU A 522 3.51 11.15 -17.00
C GLU A 522 2.99 12.55 -17.33
N VAL A 523 1.66 12.73 -17.40
CA VAL A 523 1.05 14.04 -17.67
C VAL A 523 1.39 15.05 -16.57
N VAL A 524 1.39 14.64 -15.31
CA VAL A 524 1.81 15.50 -14.19
C VAL A 524 3.29 15.88 -14.30
N GLY A 525 4.18 14.96 -14.69
CA GLY A 525 5.59 15.25 -14.90
C GLY A 525 5.82 16.32 -15.98
N TYR A 526 5.13 16.20 -17.13
CA TYR A 526 5.15 17.24 -18.16
C TYR A 526 4.58 18.57 -17.67
N ALA A 527 3.45 18.54 -16.94
CA ALA A 527 2.82 19.73 -16.39
C ALA A 527 3.71 20.43 -15.37
N ALA A 528 4.36 19.69 -14.47
CA ALA A 528 5.28 20.23 -13.47
C ALA A 528 6.47 20.95 -14.13
N SER A 529 7.06 20.35 -15.18
CA SER A 529 8.11 20.98 -15.96
C SER A 529 7.65 22.30 -16.60
N MET A 530 6.45 22.32 -17.15
CA MET A 530 5.88 23.55 -17.72
C MET A 530 5.58 24.60 -16.65
N CYS A 531 5.05 24.20 -15.49
CA CYS A 531 4.82 25.10 -14.36
C CYS A 531 6.13 25.77 -13.94
N LYS A 532 7.21 25.00 -13.76
CA LYS A 532 8.54 25.51 -13.42
C LYS A 532 9.06 26.50 -14.48
N THR A 533 8.99 26.10 -15.73
CA THR A 533 9.52 26.93 -16.86
C THR A 533 8.76 28.24 -17.02
N LEU A 534 7.45 28.22 -16.83
CA LEU A 534 6.57 29.38 -17.05
C LEU A 534 6.35 30.22 -15.77
N GLY A 535 6.81 29.74 -14.61
CA GLY A 535 6.59 30.40 -13.31
C GLY A 535 5.12 30.44 -12.91
N VAL A 536 4.36 29.37 -13.16
CA VAL A 536 2.90 29.30 -12.92
C VAL A 536 2.53 28.12 -12.04
N SER A 537 1.40 28.23 -11.34
CA SER A 537 0.81 27.12 -10.57
C SER A 537 0.13 26.09 -11.49
N PRO A 538 -0.16 24.87 -11.00
CA PRO A 538 -0.95 23.88 -11.74
C PRO A 538 -2.26 24.42 -12.34
N ARG A 539 -3.02 25.18 -11.57
CA ARG A 539 -4.27 25.83 -12.03
C ARG A 539 -3.99 26.89 -13.10
N GLN A 540 -2.98 27.74 -12.92
CA GLN A 540 -2.61 28.74 -13.91
C GLN A 540 -2.11 28.13 -15.22
N LEU A 541 -1.50 26.94 -15.16
CA LEU A 541 -1.15 26.19 -16.37
C LEU A 541 -2.41 25.85 -17.19
N TYR A 542 -3.48 25.37 -16.52
CA TYR A 542 -4.76 25.15 -17.17
C TYR A 542 -5.35 26.46 -17.72
N GLU A 543 -5.41 27.51 -16.93
CA GLU A 543 -6.07 28.76 -17.30
C GLU A 543 -5.38 29.47 -18.45
N LYS A 544 -4.04 29.48 -18.48
CA LYS A 544 -3.25 30.34 -19.40
C LYS A 544 -2.52 29.54 -20.48
N HIS A 545 -2.23 28.27 -20.26
CA HIS A 545 -1.31 27.52 -21.12
C HIS A 545 -1.79 26.10 -21.49
N LEU A 546 -3.08 25.79 -21.30
CA LEU A 546 -3.67 24.47 -21.59
C LEU A 546 -3.33 23.99 -23.01
N VAL A 547 -3.50 24.87 -24.01
CA VAL A 547 -3.21 24.52 -25.43
C VAL A 547 -1.76 24.07 -25.60
N LYS A 548 -0.80 24.73 -24.92
CA LYS A 548 0.60 24.35 -24.97
C LYS A 548 0.85 22.96 -24.35
N LEU A 549 0.19 22.68 -23.21
CA LEU A 549 0.28 21.36 -22.58
C LEU A 549 -0.27 20.28 -23.50
N LEU A 550 -1.48 20.44 -24.01
CA LEU A 550 -2.12 19.45 -24.90
C LEU A 550 -1.31 19.26 -26.20
N SER A 551 -0.83 20.34 -26.82
CA SER A 551 0.04 20.24 -28.00
C SER A 551 1.34 19.50 -27.71
N LYS A 552 1.95 19.73 -26.54
CA LYS A 552 3.15 18.97 -26.12
C LYS A 552 2.85 17.48 -25.98
N LEU A 553 1.74 17.12 -25.33
CA LEU A 553 1.35 15.72 -25.16
C LEU A 553 1.00 15.03 -26.48
N GLN A 554 0.33 15.74 -27.39
CA GLN A 554 -0.03 15.22 -28.72
C GLN A 554 1.18 15.07 -29.65
N ALA A 555 2.23 15.86 -29.44
CA ALA A 555 3.46 15.78 -30.22
C ALA A 555 4.40 14.64 -29.76
N LEU A 556 4.08 13.97 -28.69
CA LEU A 556 4.85 12.82 -28.22
C LEU A 556 4.57 11.63 -29.13
N GLU A 557 5.63 11.10 -29.73
CA GLU A 557 5.55 9.89 -30.54
C GLU A 557 5.50 8.64 -29.64
N ASN A 558 4.75 7.64 -30.07
CA ASN A 558 4.79 6.33 -29.44
C ASN A 558 6.19 5.73 -29.62
N ARG A 559 6.89 5.48 -28.54
CA ARG A 559 8.13 4.72 -28.55
C ARG A 559 7.75 3.26 -28.30
N GLU A 560 7.97 2.41 -29.30
CA GLU A 560 7.89 0.97 -29.06
C GLU A 560 8.93 0.59 -28.00
N VAL A 561 8.51 0.53 -26.75
CA VAL A 561 9.23 -0.25 -25.76
C VAL A 561 9.01 -1.71 -26.17
N PRO A 562 10.05 -2.54 -26.31
CA PRO A 562 9.87 -3.95 -26.62
C PRO A 562 8.89 -4.56 -25.61
N LYS A 563 7.67 -4.79 -26.06
CA LYS A 563 6.66 -5.44 -25.20
C LYS A 563 7.04 -6.90 -25.08
N PRO A 564 7.03 -7.46 -23.88
CA PRO A 564 7.09 -8.90 -23.75
C PRO A 564 5.93 -9.49 -24.55
N ASN A 565 6.21 -10.54 -25.32
CA ASN A 565 5.20 -11.33 -26.04
C ASN A 565 4.29 -12.03 -25.03
N VAL A 566 3.29 -11.33 -24.54
CA VAL A 566 2.25 -11.91 -23.70
C VAL A 566 0.93 -11.70 -24.42
N GLU A 567 0.43 -12.76 -25.03
CA GLU A 567 -0.98 -12.85 -25.39
C GLU A 567 -1.78 -12.80 -24.08
N VAL A 568 -2.28 -11.63 -23.73
CA VAL A 568 -3.32 -11.51 -22.72
C VAL A 568 -4.57 -12.13 -23.35
N GLN A 569 -4.81 -13.40 -23.07
CA GLN A 569 -6.14 -13.96 -23.29
C GLN A 569 -7.09 -13.18 -22.36
N MET A 570 -7.68 -12.12 -22.89
CA MET A 570 -8.87 -11.56 -22.30
C MET A 570 -9.94 -12.64 -22.45
N HIS A 571 -10.24 -13.36 -21.39
CA HIS A 571 -11.42 -14.17 -21.36
C HIS A 571 -12.61 -13.25 -21.60
N ASN A 572 -13.16 -13.34 -22.81
CA ASN A 572 -14.47 -12.80 -23.15
C ASN A 572 -15.51 -13.66 -22.42
N ASP A 573 -15.74 -13.35 -21.16
CA ASP A 573 -16.94 -13.83 -20.50
C ASP A 573 -18.12 -13.03 -21.04
N GLN A 574 -18.92 -13.70 -21.89
CA GLN A 574 -20.24 -13.29 -22.33
C GLN A 574 -21.24 -13.37 -21.18
#